data_11ee8004d400a6c349ee4832088593c7
#
_entry.id   11ee8004d400a6c349ee4832088593c7
#
_cell.length_a   1.000
_cell.length_b   1.000
_cell.length_c   1.000
_cell.angle_alpha   90.00
_cell.angle_beta   90.00
_cell.angle_gamma   90.00
#
_symmetry.space_group_name_H-M   'P 1'
#
loop_
_entity.id
_entity.type
_entity.pdbx_description
1 polymer ?
#
loop_
_entity_poly.entity_id
_entity_poly.type
_entity_poly.pdbx_seq_one_letter_code
_entity_poly.pdbx_strand_id
1 'polypeptide(L)'
;MMEFRREIMRHVYLTVLPASKFKTSCLSAQFVTELDRERAAYNALLPAVLSRGTMRYPDMEALSAAMDTLYGTTVTTTVRKNGERQCVGFVASCIDDRFALGGEKLLEPMAALVGEMLLDPVTQGGHYLREYVESEKVNLIDSIRAIRNDKRDWANLRLLQEMCAAEPYGVSRLGDEETAGKITNHTLFRHGQRLLSSGRLELLYCGSAEVSRVEEAVLQAFSTLPRGSAEELPPMQTFAAPEKPRFITEEMDVTQG
;
A
#
# COMPACT_ATOMS: atom_id res chain seq x y z
N MET A 1 3.33 -17.44 -21.06
CA MET A 1 2.29 -16.48 -20.59
C MET A 1 2.76 -15.12 -21.02
N MET A 2 2.05 -14.42 -21.91
CA MET A 2 2.45 -13.07 -22.33
C MET A 2 1.96 -12.09 -21.25
N GLU A 3 2.90 -11.40 -20.61
CA GLU A 3 2.63 -10.27 -19.72
C GLU A 3 2.29 -9.06 -20.59
N PHE A 4 1.19 -8.39 -20.25
CA PHE A 4 0.85 -7.10 -20.84
C PHE A 4 1.17 -6.00 -19.82
N ARG A 5 1.98 -4.99 -20.23
CA ARG A 5 2.29 -3.84 -19.40
C ARG A 5 2.30 -2.58 -20.23
N ARG A 6 1.58 -1.55 -19.76
CA ARG A 6 1.63 -0.22 -20.35
C ARG A 6 1.29 0.89 -19.34
N GLU A 7 1.66 2.10 -19.67
CA GLU A 7 1.16 3.31 -19.01
C GLU A 7 -0.22 3.63 -19.57
N ILE A 8 -1.24 3.61 -18.69
CA ILE A 8 -2.65 3.85 -19.06
C ILE A 8 -3.12 5.28 -18.76
N MET A 9 -2.47 5.94 -17.82
CA MET A 9 -2.59 7.35 -17.48
C MET A 9 -1.21 7.83 -17.04
N ARG A 10 -0.99 9.13 -17.01
CA ARG A 10 0.30 9.70 -16.60
C ARG A 10 0.78 9.12 -15.27
N HIS A 11 1.91 8.40 -15.27
CA HIS A 11 2.50 7.67 -14.12
C HIS A 11 1.56 6.64 -13.47
N VAL A 12 0.62 6.11 -14.23
CA VAL A 12 -0.18 4.94 -13.85
C VAL A 12 0.09 3.81 -14.82
N TYR A 13 0.64 2.73 -14.32
CA TYR A 13 1.04 1.57 -15.10
C TYR A 13 0.10 0.40 -14.78
N LEU A 14 -0.44 -0.21 -15.82
CA LEU A 14 -1.22 -1.44 -15.70
C LEU A 14 -0.41 -2.62 -16.19
N THR A 15 -0.29 -3.64 -15.35
CA THR A 15 0.24 -4.96 -15.70
C THR A 15 -0.90 -5.97 -15.62
N VAL A 16 -1.08 -6.76 -16.69
CA VAL A 16 -2.08 -7.84 -16.72
C VAL A 16 -1.35 -9.16 -16.91
N LEU A 17 -1.59 -10.10 -16.01
CA LEU A 17 -1.12 -11.47 -16.02
C LEU A 17 -2.30 -12.41 -16.28
N PRO A 18 -2.58 -12.79 -17.54
CA PRO A 18 -3.67 -13.69 -17.83
C PRO A 18 -3.43 -15.06 -17.20
N ALA A 19 -4.35 -15.51 -16.33
CA ALA A 19 -4.21 -16.76 -15.61
C ALA A 19 -5.57 -17.45 -15.42
N SER A 20 -5.84 -18.47 -16.23
CA SER A 20 -7.09 -19.23 -16.17
C SER A 20 -7.06 -20.40 -15.17
N LYS A 21 -5.90 -20.73 -14.60
CA LYS A 21 -5.73 -21.86 -13.67
C LYS A 21 -6.22 -21.60 -12.25
N PHE A 22 -6.39 -20.33 -11.88
CA PHE A 22 -6.83 -19.95 -10.54
C PHE A 22 -8.35 -19.82 -10.48
N LYS A 23 -8.91 -20.06 -9.30
CA LYS A 23 -10.34 -19.86 -9.01
C LYS A 23 -10.64 -18.43 -8.56
N THR A 24 -9.62 -17.63 -8.31
CA THR A 24 -9.71 -16.25 -7.86
C THR A 24 -8.98 -15.33 -8.82
N SER A 25 -9.47 -14.10 -8.92
CA SER A 25 -8.79 -12.98 -9.56
C SER A 25 -8.22 -12.06 -8.49
N CYS A 26 -7.13 -11.39 -8.80
CA CYS A 26 -6.46 -10.44 -7.91
C CYS A 26 -6.23 -9.11 -8.64
N LEU A 27 -6.56 -8.01 -7.98
CA LEU A 27 -6.22 -6.65 -8.40
C LEU A 27 -5.39 -5.99 -7.31
N SER A 28 -4.18 -5.58 -7.64
CA SER A 28 -3.31 -4.79 -6.76
C SER A 28 -3.23 -3.36 -7.26
N ALA A 29 -3.38 -2.40 -6.36
CA ALA A 29 -3.20 -0.97 -6.62
C ALA A 29 -2.22 -0.42 -5.57
N GLN A 30 -0.99 -0.11 -5.98
CA GLN A 30 0.07 0.29 -5.07
C GLN A 30 0.80 1.53 -5.58
N PHE A 31 0.95 2.52 -4.73
CA PHE A 31 1.91 3.59 -4.95
C PHE A 31 3.31 3.08 -4.69
N VAL A 32 4.22 3.41 -5.60
CA VAL A 32 5.66 3.16 -5.46
C VAL A 32 6.33 4.49 -5.19
N THR A 33 6.93 4.63 -4.02
CA THR A 33 7.60 5.85 -3.58
C THR A 33 9.05 5.56 -3.22
N GLU A 34 9.86 6.59 -3.13
CA GLU A 34 11.15 6.47 -2.47
C GLU A 34 10.95 6.07 -1.00
N LEU A 35 11.84 5.23 -0.50
CA LEU A 35 11.89 4.90 0.92
C LEU A 35 12.61 6.03 1.66
N ASP A 36 11.85 6.92 2.25
CA ASP A 36 12.29 8.15 2.88
C ASP A 36 11.92 8.16 4.36
N ARG A 37 12.82 8.58 5.23
CA ARG A 37 12.62 8.54 6.68
C ARG A 37 11.44 9.38 7.15
N GLU A 38 11.23 10.55 6.55
CA GLU A 38 10.15 11.45 6.95
C GLU A 38 8.79 10.98 6.45
N ARG A 39 8.77 10.26 5.31
CA ARG A 39 7.53 9.84 4.63
C ARG A 39 7.12 8.41 4.90
N ALA A 40 8.05 7.55 5.35
CA ALA A 40 7.77 6.12 5.51
C ALA A 40 6.59 5.82 6.45
N ALA A 41 6.48 6.54 7.57
CA ALA A 41 5.35 6.38 8.50
C ALA A 41 4.02 6.89 7.90
N TYR A 42 4.04 8.00 7.16
CA TYR A 42 2.85 8.48 6.44
C TYR A 42 2.37 7.48 5.41
N ASN A 43 3.29 6.94 4.61
CA ASN A 43 2.99 5.92 3.62
C ASN A 43 2.45 4.64 4.25
N ALA A 44 2.97 4.24 5.41
CA ALA A 44 2.50 3.06 6.13
C ALA A 44 1.11 3.25 6.76
N LEU A 45 0.83 4.44 7.28
CA LEU A 45 -0.44 4.77 7.92
C LEU A 45 -1.58 4.95 6.92
N LEU A 46 -1.29 5.52 5.75
CA LEU A 46 -2.31 5.93 4.78
C LEU A 46 -3.26 4.79 4.38
N PRO A 47 -2.80 3.61 3.91
CA PRO A 47 -3.71 2.53 3.53
C PRO A 47 -4.59 2.03 4.68
N ALA A 48 -4.07 2.01 5.91
CA ALA A 48 -4.82 1.60 7.08
C ALA A 48 -6.00 2.56 7.36
N VAL A 49 -5.78 3.87 7.26
CA VAL A 49 -6.84 4.86 7.42
C VAL A 49 -7.86 4.79 6.28
N LEU A 50 -7.41 4.62 5.02
CA LEU A 50 -8.30 4.50 3.87
C LEU A 50 -9.16 3.22 3.90
N SER A 51 -8.70 2.17 4.58
CA SER A 51 -9.47 0.92 4.75
C SER A 51 -10.59 1.01 5.79
N ARG A 52 -10.72 2.14 6.49
CA ARG A 52 -11.77 2.33 7.51
C ARG A 52 -13.13 2.65 6.92
N GLY A 53 -13.19 3.16 5.68
CA GLY A 53 -14.44 3.45 4.99
C GLY A 53 -14.27 4.39 3.81
N THR A 54 -15.32 4.47 2.99
CA THR A 54 -15.46 5.40 1.85
C THR A 54 -16.65 6.32 2.09
N MET A 55 -16.83 7.35 1.27
CA MET A 55 -18.02 8.20 1.36
C MET A 55 -19.32 7.40 1.14
N ARG A 56 -19.27 6.32 0.37
CA ARG A 56 -20.39 5.42 0.14
C ARG A 56 -20.59 4.38 1.24
N TYR A 57 -19.47 3.90 1.81
CA TYR A 57 -19.43 2.89 2.88
C TYR A 57 -18.66 3.49 4.05
N PRO A 58 -19.33 4.30 4.92
CA PRO A 58 -18.65 5.23 5.83
C PRO A 58 -17.90 4.57 6.98
N ASP A 59 -18.10 3.29 7.20
CA ASP A 59 -17.46 2.53 8.26
C ASP A 59 -17.09 1.11 7.81
N MET A 60 -16.36 0.40 8.67
CA MET A 60 -15.90 -0.96 8.37
C MET A 60 -17.02 -1.98 8.22
N GLU A 61 -18.15 -1.80 8.90
CA GLU A 61 -19.31 -2.68 8.79
C GLU A 61 -19.94 -2.57 7.40
N ALA A 62 -20.22 -1.33 6.96
CA ALA A 62 -20.76 -1.06 5.63
C ALA A 62 -19.81 -1.52 4.52
N LEU A 63 -18.51 -1.28 4.69
CA LEU A 63 -17.48 -1.71 3.74
C LEU A 63 -17.38 -3.24 3.68
N SER A 64 -17.42 -3.92 4.83
CA SER A 64 -17.43 -5.39 4.91
C SER A 64 -18.68 -5.97 4.24
N ALA A 65 -19.86 -5.41 4.51
CA ALA A 65 -21.09 -5.85 3.88
C ALA A 65 -21.03 -5.69 2.33
N ALA A 66 -20.43 -4.61 1.84
CA ALA A 66 -20.20 -4.43 0.41
C ALA A 66 -19.27 -5.51 -0.17
N MET A 67 -18.19 -5.87 0.53
CA MET A 67 -17.29 -6.97 0.13
C MET A 67 -18.00 -8.33 0.14
N ASP A 68 -18.88 -8.58 1.11
CA ASP A 68 -19.64 -9.82 1.20
C ASP A 68 -20.62 -9.95 0.01
N THR A 69 -21.25 -8.86 -0.45
CA THR A 69 -22.09 -8.88 -1.66
C THR A 69 -21.31 -9.20 -2.93
N LEU A 70 -19.99 -9.03 -2.90
CA LEU A 70 -19.07 -9.41 -3.97
C LEU A 70 -18.42 -10.79 -3.70
N TYR A 71 -19.22 -11.75 -3.25
CA TYR A 71 -18.80 -13.12 -2.96
C TYR A 71 -17.66 -13.23 -1.95
N GLY A 72 -17.65 -12.37 -0.93
CA GLY A 72 -16.60 -12.34 0.07
C GLY A 72 -15.27 -11.85 -0.50
N THR A 73 -15.33 -10.87 -1.40
CA THR A 73 -14.13 -10.16 -1.87
C THR A 73 -13.33 -9.65 -0.69
N THR A 74 -12.03 -9.86 -0.71
CA THR A 74 -11.15 -9.34 0.32
C THR A 74 -10.33 -8.17 -0.23
N VAL A 75 -10.19 -7.11 0.56
CA VAL A 75 -9.27 -6.01 0.27
C VAL A 75 -8.33 -5.86 1.45
N THR A 76 -7.05 -6.07 1.22
CA THR A 76 -6.01 -5.99 2.25
C THR A 76 -5.07 -4.83 1.98
N THR A 77 -4.65 -4.16 3.04
CA THR A 77 -3.60 -3.14 2.96
C THR A 77 -2.25 -3.79 2.71
N THR A 78 -1.39 -3.09 1.99
CA THR A 78 -0.01 -3.54 1.78
C THR A 78 0.97 -2.41 2.05
N VAL A 79 2.02 -2.72 2.81
CA VAL A 79 3.16 -1.84 3.07
C VAL A 79 4.42 -2.70 2.92
N ARG A 80 5.12 -2.55 1.81
CA ARG A 80 6.28 -3.37 1.50
C ARG A 80 7.48 -2.50 1.14
N LYS A 81 8.66 -3.06 1.36
CA LYS A 81 9.94 -2.52 0.93
C LYS A 81 10.46 -3.36 -0.24
N ASN A 82 10.85 -2.71 -1.29
CA ASN A 82 11.47 -3.33 -2.46
C ASN A 82 12.71 -2.51 -2.85
N GLY A 83 13.88 -2.96 -2.41
CA GLY A 83 15.09 -2.16 -2.47
C GLY A 83 14.90 -0.83 -1.73
N GLU A 84 15.24 0.27 -2.39
CA GLU A 84 15.08 1.64 -1.88
C GLU A 84 13.68 2.21 -2.11
N ARG A 85 12.69 1.35 -2.43
CA ARG A 85 11.32 1.77 -2.69
C ARG A 85 10.38 1.25 -1.61
N GLN A 86 9.39 2.05 -1.29
CA GLN A 86 8.25 1.65 -0.47
C GLN A 86 7.03 1.51 -1.37
N CYS A 87 6.36 0.36 -1.28
CA CYS A 87 5.15 0.06 -2.04
C CYS A 87 3.98 0.00 -1.07
N VAL A 88 2.97 0.86 -1.26
CA VAL A 88 1.84 1.00 -0.34
C VAL A 88 0.53 1.11 -1.09
N GLY A 89 -0.51 0.50 -0.57
CA GLY A 89 -1.84 0.50 -1.19
C GLY A 89 -2.66 -0.71 -0.83
N PHE A 90 -3.36 -1.27 -1.81
CA PHE A 90 -4.31 -2.35 -1.63
C PHE A 90 -4.04 -3.54 -2.54
N VAL A 91 -4.44 -4.70 -2.06
CA VAL A 91 -4.57 -5.94 -2.84
C VAL A 91 -5.97 -6.47 -2.61
N ALA A 92 -6.76 -6.47 -3.66
CA ALA A 92 -8.10 -7.05 -3.69
C ALA A 92 -8.07 -8.44 -4.31
N SER A 93 -8.86 -9.36 -3.78
CA SER A 93 -9.06 -10.71 -4.33
C SER A 93 -10.52 -11.10 -4.26
N CYS A 94 -11.07 -11.57 -5.38
CA CYS A 94 -12.41 -12.11 -5.48
C CYS A 94 -12.41 -13.45 -6.21
N ILE A 95 -13.50 -14.20 -6.16
CA ILE A 95 -13.66 -15.36 -7.03
C ILE A 95 -13.67 -14.90 -8.50
N ASP A 96 -13.17 -15.75 -9.37
CA ASP A 96 -13.23 -15.47 -10.82
C ASP A 96 -14.68 -15.53 -11.32
N ASP A 97 -15.06 -14.67 -12.26
CA ASP A 97 -16.41 -14.57 -12.84
C ASP A 97 -17.00 -15.92 -13.24
N ARG A 98 -16.14 -16.87 -13.68
CA ARG A 98 -16.55 -18.22 -14.09
C ARG A 98 -17.16 -19.04 -12.97
N PHE A 99 -16.94 -18.66 -11.72
CA PHE A 99 -17.45 -19.33 -10.53
C PHE A 99 -18.54 -18.56 -9.82
N ALA A 100 -18.93 -17.38 -10.32
CA ALA A 100 -20.08 -16.63 -9.85
C ALA A 100 -21.37 -17.38 -10.22
N LEU A 101 -22.25 -17.61 -9.24
CA LEU A 101 -23.42 -18.49 -9.40
C LEU A 101 -24.45 -17.98 -10.40
N GLY A 102 -24.67 -16.68 -10.46
CA GLY A 102 -25.60 -16.01 -11.37
C GLY A 102 -24.96 -15.51 -12.66
N GLY A 103 -23.68 -15.79 -12.90
CA GLY A 103 -22.93 -15.27 -14.05
C GLY A 103 -22.54 -13.80 -13.91
N GLU A 104 -22.54 -13.29 -12.68
CA GLU A 104 -22.16 -11.92 -12.36
C GLU A 104 -20.72 -11.62 -12.80
N LYS A 105 -20.50 -10.36 -13.12
CA LYS A 105 -19.18 -9.82 -13.43
C LYS A 105 -18.63 -9.16 -12.18
N LEU A 106 -17.51 -9.66 -11.67
CA LEU A 106 -16.94 -9.26 -10.39
C LEU A 106 -15.72 -8.35 -10.53
N LEU A 107 -15.07 -8.35 -11.69
CA LEU A 107 -13.89 -7.51 -11.95
C LEU A 107 -14.22 -6.02 -11.81
N GLU A 108 -15.28 -5.55 -12.46
CA GLU A 108 -15.64 -4.14 -12.49
C GLU A 108 -16.03 -3.62 -11.10
N PRO A 109 -16.91 -4.29 -10.32
CA PRO A 109 -17.22 -3.83 -8.97
C PRO A 109 -16.03 -3.96 -8.00
N MET A 110 -15.17 -4.97 -8.15
CA MET A 110 -13.92 -5.06 -7.37
C MET A 110 -12.98 -3.89 -7.69
N ALA A 111 -12.79 -3.56 -8.97
CA ALA A 111 -11.96 -2.43 -9.38
C ALA A 111 -12.55 -1.10 -8.88
N ALA A 112 -13.87 -0.92 -8.99
CA ALA A 112 -14.58 0.24 -8.48
C ALA A 112 -14.38 0.41 -6.97
N LEU A 113 -14.51 -0.68 -6.19
CA LEU A 113 -14.30 -0.64 -4.74
C LEU A 113 -12.87 -0.20 -4.38
N VAL A 114 -11.86 -0.75 -5.04
CA VAL A 114 -10.45 -0.36 -4.83
C VAL A 114 -10.23 1.12 -5.21
N GLY A 115 -10.82 1.55 -6.33
CA GLY A 115 -10.81 2.96 -6.76
C GLY A 115 -11.46 3.88 -5.71
N GLU A 116 -12.65 3.51 -5.23
CA GLU A 116 -13.39 4.26 -4.20
C GLU A 116 -12.59 4.38 -2.89
N MET A 117 -11.97 3.30 -2.42
CA MET A 117 -11.13 3.33 -1.22
C MET A 117 -9.93 4.27 -1.35
N LEU A 118 -9.37 4.42 -2.56
CA LEU A 118 -8.23 5.32 -2.79
C LEU A 118 -8.67 6.76 -3.06
N LEU A 119 -9.77 6.97 -3.78
CA LEU A 119 -10.13 8.28 -4.34
C LEU A 119 -11.22 9.00 -3.54
N ASP A 120 -12.09 8.24 -2.87
CA ASP A 120 -13.26 8.77 -2.16
C ASP A 120 -13.36 8.23 -0.71
N PRO A 121 -12.27 8.29 0.07
CA PRO A 121 -12.30 7.87 1.47
C PRO A 121 -13.23 8.76 2.28
N VAL A 122 -13.77 8.22 3.38
CA VAL A 122 -14.59 9.00 4.29
C VAL A 122 -13.81 10.18 4.88
N THR A 123 -14.39 11.39 4.74
CA THR A 123 -13.77 12.64 5.18
C THR A 123 -14.75 13.50 5.96
N GLN A 124 -14.22 14.36 6.80
CA GLN A 124 -14.98 15.38 7.52
C GLN A 124 -14.21 16.70 7.48
N GLY A 125 -14.89 17.78 7.06
CA GLY A 125 -14.25 19.09 6.93
C GLY A 125 -13.08 19.13 5.95
N GLY A 126 -13.09 18.27 4.92
CA GLY A 126 -12.04 18.19 3.90
C GLY A 126 -10.78 17.45 4.33
N HIS A 127 -10.83 16.65 5.42
CA HIS A 127 -9.72 15.85 5.92
C HIS A 127 -10.21 14.47 6.33
N TYR A 128 -9.30 13.49 6.47
CA TYR A 128 -9.64 12.18 7.03
C TYR A 128 -10.23 12.33 8.44
N LEU A 129 -11.12 11.42 8.83
CA LEU A 129 -11.69 11.43 10.18
C LEU A 129 -10.58 11.32 11.22
N ARG A 130 -10.56 12.26 12.16
CA ARG A 130 -9.52 12.31 13.19
C ARG A 130 -9.46 11.02 14.00
N GLU A 131 -10.62 10.47 14.36
CA GLU A 131 -10.71 9.23 15.13
C GLU A 131 -10.08 8.04 14.41
N TYR A 132 -10.23 7.92 13.07
CA TYR A 132 -9.60 6.87 12.28
C TYR A 132 -8.09 7.06 12.21
N VAL A 133 -7.63 8.28 11.99
CA VAL A 133 -6.18 8.56 11.96
C VAL A 133 -5.54 8.28 13.33
N GLU A 134 -6.15 8.72 14.44
CA GLU A 134 -5.60 8.48 15.77
C GLU A 134 -5.59 6.99 16.12
N SER A 135 -6.66 6.25 15.80
CA SER A 135 -6.75 4.81 16.05
C SER A 135 -5.67 4.04 15.25
N GLU A 136 -5.56 4.28 13.95
CA GLU A 136 -4.59 3.58 13.11
C GLU A 136 -3.15 4.01 13.41
N LYS A 137 -2.94 5.24 13.87
CA LYS A 137 -1.63 5.69 14.35
C LYS A 137 -1.16 4.91 15.58
N VAL A 138 -2.07 4.64 16.53
CA VAL A 138 -1.76 3.79 17.67
C VAL A 138 -1.38 2.38 17.19
N ASN A 139 -2.18 1.79 16.29
CA ASN A 139 -1.90 0.47 15.72
C ASN A 139 -0.54 0.42 14.99
N LEU A 140 -0.18 1.49 14.25
CA LEU A 140 1.12 1.60 13.58
C LEU A 140 2.27 1.67 14.58
N ILE A 141 2.15 2.50 15.61
CA ILE A 141 3.16 2.64 16.66
C ILE A 141 3.34 1.31 17.40
N ASP A 142 2.25 0.64 17.75
CA ASP A 142 2.31 -0.67 18.41
C ASP A 142 2.96 -1.73 17.49
N SER A 143 2.68 -1.67 16.19
CA SER A 143 3.33 -2.55 15.19
C SER A 143 4.85 -2.29 15.08
N ILE A 144 5.27 -1.03 15.14
CA ILE A 144 6.70 -0.65 15.16
C ILE A 144 7.36 -1.17 16.44
N ARG A 145 6.73 -0.99 17.60
CA ARG A 145 7.24 -1.47 18.90
C ARG A 145 7.30 -2.99 18.96
N ALA A 146 6.30 -3.66 18.39
CA ALA A 146 6.20 -5.12 18.41
C ALA A 146 7.36 -5.82 17.69
N ILE A 147 8.03 -5.17 16.73
CA ILE A 147 9.23 -5.73 16.06
C ILE A 147 10.31 -6.08 17.10
N ARG A 148 10.41 -5.29 18.19
CA ARG A 148 11.39 -5.51 19.24
C ARG A 148 11.15 -6.80 20.05
N ASN A 149 9.92 -7.32 20.02
CA ASN A 149 9.55 -8.56 20.73
C ASN A 149 10.12 -9.79 20.03
N ASP A 150 10.21 -9.81 18.70
CA ASP A 150 10.93 -10.84 17.96
C ASP A 150 12.40 -10.42 17.81
N LYS A 151 13.29 -11.13 18.53
CA LYS A 151 14.71 -10.78 18.60
C LYS A 151 15.43 -10.96 17.26
N ARG A 152 14.97 -11.91 16.44
CA ARG A 152 15.51 -12.13 15.10
C ARG A 152 15.14 -10.97 14.18
N ASP A 153 13.86 -10.59 14.19
CA ASP A 153 13.38 -9.47 13.38
C ASP A 153 14.00 -8.16 13.83
N TRP A 154 14.15 -7.97 15.16
CA TRP A 154 14.86 -6.81 15.71
C TRP A 154 16.33 -6.77 15.27
N ALA A 155 17.07 -7.87 15.40
CA ALA A 155 18.47 -7.94 15.00
C ALA A 155 18.63 -7.67 13.49
N ASN A 156 17.76 -8.23 12.65
CA ASN A 156 17.75 -7.98 11.21
C ASN A 156 17.46 -6.50 10.90
N LEU A 157 16.48 -5.90 11.56
CA LEU A 157 16.17 -4.47 11.38
C LEU A 157 17.36 -3.60 11.77
N ARG A 158 17.97 -3.86 12.95
CA ARG A 158 19.14 -3.12 13.43
C ARG A 158 20.34 -3.29 12.52
N LEU A 159 20.61 -4.52 12.05
CA LEU A 159 21.67 -4.77 11.07
C LEU A 159 21.50 -3.91 9.82
N LEU A 160 20.29 -3.88 9.25
CA LEU A 160 20.01 -3.08 8.05
C LEU A 160 20.15 -1.57 8.33
N GLN A 161 19.65 -1.10 9.47
CA GLN A 161 19.78 0.31 9.87
C GLN A 161 21.23 0.76 10.01
N GLU A 162 22.07 -0.09 10.60
CA GLU A 162 23.50 0.22 10.81
C GLU A 162 24.34 0.04 9.54
N MET A 163 24.07 -1.01 8.77
CA MET A 163 24.77 -1.28 7.53
C MET A 163 24.45 -0.24 6.45
N CYS A 164 23.19 0.18 6.38
CA CYS A 164 22.67 1.10 5.39
C CYS A 164 22.29 2.46 6.01
N ALA A 165 23.03 2.94 7.02
CA ALA A 165 22.69 4.16 7.74
C ALA A 165 22.63 5.42 6.86
N ALA A 166 23.44 5.45 5.79
CA ALA A 166 23.48 6.54 4.81
C ALA A 166 22.58 6.32 3.59
N GLU A 167 21.84 5.22 3.56
CA GLU A 167 21.07 4.77 2.39
C GLU A 167 19.56 4.75 2.71
N PRO A 168 18.71 5.01 1.72
CA PRO A 168 17.26 4.80 1.87
C PRO A 168 16.93 3.38 2.34
N TYR A 169 17.71 2.38 1.92
CA TYR A 169 17.52 1.00 2.32
C TYR A 169 17.60 0.75 3.83
N GLY A 170 18.28 1.59 4.61
CA GLY A 170 18.31 1.52 6.07
C GLY A 170 16.97 1.93 6.74
N VAL A 171 16.07 2.59 6.02
CA VAL A 171 14.80 3.05 6.56
C VAL A 171 13.82 1.87 6.71
N SER A 172 13.13 1.78 7.85
CA SER A 172 12.05 0.81 8.05
C SER A 172 10.86 1.09 7.14
N ARG A 173 10.23 0.03 6.61
CA ARG A 173 9.00 0.17 5.82
C ARG A 173 7.82 0.76 6.60
N LEU A 174 7.83 0.70 7.93
CA LEU A 174 6.81 1.28 8.79
C LEU A 174 7.19 2.70 9.28
N GLY A 175 8.39 3.17 8.93
CA GLY A 175 8.95 4.39 9.50
C GLY A 175 9.45 4.17 10.94
N ASP A 176 9.34 5.19 11.74
CA ASP A 176 9.70 5.20 13.15
C ASP A 176 8.58 5.81 14.01
N GLU A 177 8.67 5.53 15.32
CA GLU A 177 7.66 5.95 16.31
C GLU A 177 7.56 7.48 16.43
N GLU A 178 8.70 8.20 16.36
CA GLU A 178 8.72 9.64 16.49
C GLU A 178 7.98 10.33 15.34
N THR A 179 8.27 9.91 14.10
CA THR A 179 7.60 10.42 12.91
C THR A 179 6.13 10.04 12.91
N ALA A 180 5.79 8.79 13.25
CA ALA A 180 4.41 8.32 13.33
C ALA A 180 3.60 9.14 14.35
N GLY A 181 4.18 9.43 15.53
CA GLY A 181 3.54 10.22 16.59
C GLY A 181 3.16 11.66 16.18
N LYS A 182 3.88 12.25 15.24
CA LYS A 182 3.64 13.62 14.74
C LYS A 182 2.56 13.69 13.66
N ILE A 183 2.09 12.57 13.12
CA ILE A 183 1.07 12.54 12.07
C ILE A 183 -0.28 13.01 12.61
N THR A 184 -0.91 13.93 11.89
CA THR A 184 -2.27 14.40 12.13
C THR A 184 -3.17 14.10 10.93
N ASN A 185 -4.50 14.19 11.12
CA ASN A 185 -5.43 14.01 10.00
C ASN A 185 -5.19 15.02 8.86
N HIS A 186 -4.78 16.26 9.16
CA HIS A 186 -4.43 17.28 8.17
C HIS A 186 -3.17 16.93 7.40
N THR A 187 -2.11 16.53 8.11
CA THR A 187 -0.82 16.21 7.46
C THR A 187 -0.92 14.94 6.64
N LEU A 188 -1.65 13.91 7.13
CA LEU A 188 -1.89 12.67 6.41
C LEU A 188 -2.74 12.89 5.16
N PHE A 189 -3.81 13.72 5.25
CA PHE A 189 -4.64 14.05 4.10
C PHE A 189 -3.84 14.73 2.99
N ARG A 190 -3.05 15.76 3.35
CA ARG A 190 -2.17 16.44 2.37
C ARG A 190 -1.16 15.47 1.74
N HIS A 191 -0.63 14.53 2.51
CA HIS A 191 0.27 13.51 2.00
C HIS A 191 -0.45 12.56 1.02
N GLY A 192 -1.67 12.11 1.34
CA GLY A 192 -2.50 11.31 0.44
C GLY A 192 -2.81 12.03 -0.87
N GLN A 193 -3.20 13.30 -0.80
CA GLN A 193 -3.45 14.13 -1.99
C GLN A 193 -2.19 14.26 -2.88
N ARG A 194 -1.01 14.40 -2.27
CA ARG A 194 0.26 14.40 -3.01
C ARG A 194 0.48 13.07 -3.73
N LEU A 195 0.31 11.93 -3.05
CA LEU A 195 0.46 10.60 -3.68
C LEU A 195 -0.52 10.42 -4.84
N LEU A 196 -1.79 10.79 -4.65
CA LEU A 196 -2.81 10.70 -5.70
C LEU A 196 -2.47 11.58 -6.92
N SER A 197 -1.91 12.76 -6.71
CA SER A 197 -1.64 13.71 -7.80
C SER A 197 -0.32 13.45 -8.52
N SER A 198 0.72 13.01 -7.83
CA SER A 198 2.08 12.93 -8.39
C SER A 198 2.77 11.58 -8.23
N GLY A 199 2.28 10.72 -7.33
CA GLY A 199 2.90 9.42 -7.07
C GLY A 199 2.77 8.45 -8.24
N ARG A 200 3.76 7.57 -8.41
CA ARG A 200 3.70 6.46 -9.37
C ARG A 200 2.75 5.39 -8.85
N LEU A 201 1.70 5.10 -9.61
CA LEU A 201 0.72 4.06 -9.29
C LEU A 201 0.96 2.83 -10.18
N GLU A 202 1.17 1.69 -9.55
CA GLU A 202 1.29 0.40 -10.19
C GLU A 202 0.01 -0.41 -9.93
N LEU A 203 -0.69 -0.72 -11.01
CA LEU A 203 -1.86 -1.59 -11.03
C LEU A 203 -1.46 -2.94 -11.61
N LEU A 204 -1.80 -4.01 -10.93
CA LEU A 204 -1.54 -5.36 -11.40
C LEU A 204 -2.81 -6.18 -11.27
N TYR A 205 -3.24 -6.76 -12.38
CA TYR A 205 -4.30 -7.76 -12.40
C TYR A 205 -3.74 -9.14 -12.73
N CYS A 206 -4.17 -10.13 -11.97
CA CYS A 206 -3.93 -11.55 -12.27
C CYS A 206 -5.26 -12.30 -12.21
N GLY A 207 -5.68 -12.88 -13.33
CA GLY A 207 -6.96 -13.57 -13.43
C GLY A 207 -7.30 -13.97 -14.87
N SER A 208 -8.53 -14.40 -15.12
CA SER A 208 -8.96 -14.93 -16.41
C SER A 208 -9.54 -13.89 -17.37
N ALA A 209 -9.74 -12.64 -16.93
CA ALA A 209 -10.34 -11.62 -17.76
C ALA A 209 -9.41 -11.18 -18.90
N GLU A 210 -10.01 -10.82 -20.02
CA GLU A 210 -9.32 -10.28 -21.19
C GLU A 210 -8.66 -8.93 -20.86
N VAL A 211 -7.50 -8.68 -21.48
CA VAL A 211 -6.71 -7.45 -21.22
C VAL A 211 -7.52 -6.17 -21.43
N SER A 212 -8.30 -6.11 -22.51
CA SER A 212 -9.13 -4.94 -22.84
C SER A 212 -10.19 -4.66 -21.77
N ARG A 213 -10.84 -5.70 -21.25
CA ARG A 213 -11.82 -5.58 -20.18
C ARG A 213 -11.19 -5.12 -18.87
N VAL A 214 -10.01 -5.66 -18.52
CA VAL A 214 -9.27 -5.23 -17.32
C VAL A 214 -8.92 -3.75 -17.42
N GLU A 215 -8.41 -3.34 -18.58
CA GLU A 215 -8.04 -1.95 -18.81
C GLU A 215 -9.23 -1.00 -18.72
N GLU A 216 -10.35 -1.35 -19.33
CA GLU A 216 -11.58 -0.55 -19.29
C GLU A 216 -12.11 -0.42 -17.84
N ALA A 217 -12.16 -1.54 -17.10
CA ALA A 217 -12.59 -1.55 -15.70
C ALA A 217 -11.71 -0.65 -14.81
N VAL A 218 -10.40 -0.73 -15.01
CA VAL A 218 -9.44 0.08 -14.25
C VAL A 218 -9.51 1.55 -14.65
N LEU A 219 -9.58 1.88 -15.93
CA LEU A 219 -9.73 3.26 -16.40
C LEU A 219 -11.02 3.91 -15.87
N GLN A 220 -12.11 3.16 -15.81
CA GLN A 220 -13.36 3.63 -15.23
C GLN A 220 -13.22 3.86 -13.71
N ALA A 221 -12.67 2.90 -12.97
CA ALA A 221 -12.49 2.97 -11.52
C ALA A 221 -11.59 4.13 -11.08
N PHE A 222 -10.58 4.46 -11.88
CA PHE A 222 -9.62 5.52 -11.60
C PHE A 222 -9.82 6.78 -12.44
N SER A 223 -10.99 6.95 -13.08
CA SER A 223 -11.27 8.08 -13.99
C SER A 223 -11.14 9.46 -13.34
N THR A 224 -11.38 9.57 -12.03
CA THR A 224 -11.28 10.80 -11.26
C THR A 224 -9.94 10.99 -10.57
N LEU A 225 -8.96 10.09 -10.80
CA LEU A 225 -7.63 10.19 -10.21
C LEU A 225 -6.95 11.50 -10.64
N PRO A 226 -6.66 12.43 -9.70
CA PRO A 226 -6.01 13.68 -10.05
C PRO A 226 -4.57 13.41 -10.50
N ARG A 227 -4.19 13.92 -11.68
CA ARG A 227 -2.83 13.74 -12.20
C ARG A 227 -2.18 15.08 -12.51
N GLY A 228 -1.20 15.43 -11.68
CA GLY A 228 -0.35 16.63 -11.83
C GLY A 228 1.03 16.30 -12.40
N SER A 229 2.03 17.06 -11.95
CA SER A 229 3.43 16.77 -12.24
C SER A 229 3.83 15.47 -11.58
N ALA A 230 4.46 14.60 -12.34
CA ALA A 230 4.93 13.34 -11.77
C ALA A 230 6.13 13.55 -10.84
N GLU A 231 6.14 12.85 -9.74
CA GLU A 231 7.32 12.73 -8.89
C GLU A 231 8.20 11.60 -9.46
N GLU A 232 9.35 11.97 -10.02
CA GLU A 232 10.30 10.98 -10.50
C GLU A 232 10.97 10.29 -9.32
N LEU A 233 11.10 8.97 -9.43
CA LEU A 233 11.82 8.21 -8.42
C LEU A 233 13.32 8.37 -8.69
N PRO A 234 14.13 8.80 -7.69
CA PRO A 234 15.56 8.91 -7.87
C PRO A 234 16.18 7.56 -8.25
N PRO A 235 17.28 7.52 -8.99
CA PRO A 235 17.98 6.29 -9.27
C PRO A 235 18.46 5.64 -7.95
N MET A 236 18.50 4.31 -7.93
CA MET A 236 19.10 3.60 -6.80
C MET A 236 20.59 3.97 -6.69
N GLN A 237 21.04 4.24 -5.47
CA GLN A 237 22.42 4.62 -5.21
C GLN A 237 23.22 3.38 -4.77
N THR A 238 24.48 3.33 -5.20
CA THR A 238 25.42 2.32 -4.75
C THR A 238 26.45 2.96 -3.83
N PHE A 239 26.58 2.41 -2.64
CA PHE A 239 27.52 2.89 -1.64
C PHE A 239 28.70 1.93 -1.51
N ALA A 240 29.87 2.48 -1.20
CA ALA A 240 31.04 1.66 -0.96
C ALA A 240 30.93 0.94 0.39
N ALA A 241 31.36 -0.33 0.41
CA ALA A 241 31.47 -1.06 1.67
C ALA A 241 32.52 -0.42 2.58
N PRO A 242 32.33 -0.43 3.92
CA PRO A 242 33.32 0.05 4.86
C PRO A 242 34.59 -0.80 4.78
N GLU A 243 35.75 -0.18 4.96
CA GLU A 243 37.03 -0.86 4.90
C GLU A 243 37.25 -1.90 6.02
N LYS A 244 36.57 -1.71 7.15
CA LYS A 244 36.68 -2.59 8.33
C LYS A 244 35.30 -3.04 8.82
N PRO A 245 35.20 -4.28 9.32
CA PRO A 245 33.98 -4.75 9.98
C PRO A 245 33.65 -3.88 11.20
N ARG A 246 32.38 -3.60 11.41
CA ARG A 246 31.83 -2.92 12.60
C ARG A 246 31.08 -3.94 13.44
N PHE A 247 31.33 -3.95 14.76
CA PHE A 247 30.59 -4.76 15.72
C PHE A 247 29.76 -3.83 16.59
N ILE A 248 28.45 -4.05 16.64
CA ILE A 248 27.52 -3.26 17.44
C ILE A 248 26.80 -4.22 18.36
N THR A 249 26.82 -3.93 19.66
CA THR A 249 26.14 -4.74 20.68
C THR A 249 25.05 -3.90 21.33
N GLU A 250 23.86 -4.43 21.39
CA GLU A 250 22.73 -3.88 22.14
C GLU A 250 22.36 -4.84 23.26
N GLU A 251 22.39 -4.37 24.49
CA GLU A 251 21.95 -5.15 25.65
C GLU A 251 20.43 -5.12 25.73
N MET A 252 19.83 -6.29 25.95
CA MET A 252 18.39 -6.44 26.11
C MET A 252 18.10 -7.36 27.29
N ASP A 253 17.07 -7.04 28.06
CA ASP A 253 16.59 -7.89 29.14
C ASP A 253 15.81 -9.08 28.56
N VAL A 254 16.55 -10.15 28.28
CA VAL A 254 16.04 -11.38 27.67
C VAL A 254 16.72 -12.60 28.27
N THR A 255 16.00 -13.72 28.31
CA THR A 255 16.52 -14.99 28.87
C THR A 255 17.39 -15.79 27.88
N GLN A 256 17.33 -15.44 26.59
CA GLN A 256 18.13 -16.07 25.53
C GLN A 256 18.67 -14.98 24.61
N GLY A 257 19.98 -14.96 24.41
CA GLY A 257 20.69 -14.08 23.50
C GLY A 257 21.05 -14.76 22.19
#